data_85a6e8accd84209ce04eff1197155e9d
#
_entry.id   85a6e8accd84209ce04eff1197155e9d
#
_cell.length_a   1.000
_cell.length_b   1.000
_cell.length_c   1.000
_cell.angle_alpha   90.00
_cell.angle_beta   90.00
_cell.angle_gamma   90.00
#
_symmetry.space_group_name_H-M   'P 1'
#
loop_
_entity.id
_entity.type
_entity.pdbx_description
1 polymer ?
#
loop_
_entity_poly.entity_id
_entity_poly.type
_entity_poly.pdbx_seq_one_letter_code
_entity_poly.pdbx_strand_id
1 'polypeptide(L)'
;MSSAIAAKTMTQTWQTVCTRADLVPYSGVAAWVETPEGPAQVAIFYLPGHAQELYAIDHHDPFSKANVIARGIVGDLKGQPVVASPIYKQHFRLEDGQCLEDESVQLRAWKVSFKGDEVWIEA
;
A
#
# COMPACT_ATOMS: atom_id res chain seq x y z
N MET A 1 -2.10 18.08 -29.66
CA MET A 1 -2.00 17.56 -29.07
C MET A 1 -2.32 16.96 -28.47
N SER A 2 -2.29 17.26 -28.43
CA SER A 2 -2.45 16.71 -27.72
C SER A 2 -2.97 15.87 -27.39
N SER A 3 -3.58 15.54 -27.99
CA SER A 3 -4.38 14.75 -27.57
C SER A 3 -4.07 13.42 -27.42
N ALA A 4 -3.55 12.91 -28.23
CA ALA A 4 -3.13 11.61 -28.02
C ALA A 4 -2.56 11.55 -26.72
N ILE A 5 -2.35 12.61 -26.43
CA ILE A 5 -1.92 12.79 -25.21
C ILE A 5 -2.91 12.40 -24.23
N ALA A 6 -4.11 12.57 -24.56
CA ALA A 6 -5.15 12.22 -23.64
C ALA A 6 -4.99 10.78 -23.19
N ALA A 7 -4.54 9.94 -24.05
CA ALA A 7 -4.35 8.57 -23.64
C ALA A 7 -3.32 8.47 -22.55
N LYS A 8 -2.39 9.35 -22.56
CA LYS A 8 -1.38 9.31 -21.54
C LYS A 8 -1.90 9.74 -20.22
N THR A 9 -2.92 10.55 -20.22
CA THR A 9 -3.49 10.97 -18.96
C THR A 9 -4.13 9.81 -18.24
N MET A 10 -4.34 8.72 -18.92
CA MET A 10 -4.88 7.52 -18.28
C MET A 10 -3.80 6.70 -17.61
N THR A 11 -2.54 7.04 -17.81
CA THR A 11 -1.47 6.29 -17.18
C THR A 11 -1.31 6.72 -15.73
N GLN A 12 -0.58 5.90 -15.01
CA GLN A 12 -0.32 6.16 -13.60
C GLN A 12 0.57 7.39 -13.46
N THR A 13 0.33 8.13 -12.41
CA THR A 13 1.13 9.31 -12.08
C THR A 13 1.54 9.24 -10.62
N TRP A 14 2.68 9.87 -10.31
CA TRP A 14 3.17 9.94 -8.94
C TRP A 14 2.44 11.04 -8.19
N GLN A 15 2.01 10.73 -6.96
CA GLN A 15 1.26 11.65 -6.11
C GLN A 15 1.84 11.66 -4.72
N THR A 16 1.89 12.83 -4.10
CA THR A 16 2.22 12.95 -2.68
C THR A 16 1.00 12.51 -1.89
N VAL A 17 1.20 11.59 -0.96
CA VAL A 17 0.08 11.06 -0.16
C VAL A 17 0.22 11.36 1.33
N CYS A 18 1.43 11.57 1.81
CA CYS A 18 1.67 11.97 3.20
C CYS A 18 3.12 12.42 3.32
N THR A 19 3.54 12.71 4.55
CA THR A 19 4.92 13.09 4.83
C THR A 19 5.59 12.02 5.68
N ARG A 20 6.92 12.07 5.71
CA ARG A 20 7.70 11.15 6.54
C ARG A 20 7.25 11.22 8.01
N ALA A 21 6.89 12.41 8.47
CA ALA A 21 6.45 12.59 9.87
C ALA A 21 5.13 11.87 10.16
N ASP A 22 4.33 11.56 9.14
CA ASP A 22 3.08 10.84 9.32
C ASP A 22 3.26 9.34 9.48
N LEU A 23 4.45 8.83 9.19
CA LEU A 23 4.71 7.39 9.23
C LEU A 23 5.04 6.93 10.64
N VAL A 24 4.67 5.68 10.94
CA VAL A 24 4.99 5.04 12.22
C VAL A 24 5.86 3.84 11.92
N PRO A 25 7.09 3.76 12.46
CA PRO A 25 7.99 2.65 12.19
C PRO A 25 7.35 1.30 12.51
N TYR A 26 7.51 0.35 11.59
CA TYR A 26 7.01 -1.02 11.69
C TYR A 26 5.51 -1.09 11.89
N SER A 27 4.80 -0.12 11.31
CA SER A 27 3.35 -0.03 11.41
C SER A 27 2.80 0.56 10.12
N GLY A 28 1.48 0.64 10.01
CA GLY A 28 0.82 1.17 8.82
C GLY A 28 0.08 2.45 9.10
N VAL A 29 -0.07 3.26 8.08
CA VAL A 29 -0.93 4.44 8.11
C VAL A 29 -1.80 4.41 6.86
N ALA A 30 -3.03 4.92 6.98
CA ALA A 30 -3.95 4.98 5.85
C ALA A 30 -3.79 6.29 5.11
N ALA A 31 -3.89 6.24 3.79
CA ALA A 31 -3.83 7.44 2.96
C ALA A 31 -4.76 7.28 1.78
N TRP A 32 -5.08 8.40 1.12
CA TRP A 32 -5.87 8.39 -0.09
C TRP A 32 -4.97 8.60 -1.29
N VAL A 33 -5.31 7.94 -2.39
CA VAL A 33 -4.63 8.11 -3.66
C VAL A 33 -5.67 8.17 -4.76
N GLU A 34 -5.45 9.02 -5.76
CA GLU A 34 -6.33 9.09 -6.92
C GLU A 34 -5.88 8.06 -7.95
N THR A 35 -6.82 7.32 -8.48
CA THR A 35 -6.55 6.35 -9.54
C THR A 35 -7.44 6.63 -10.74
N PRO A 36 -7.15 6.05 -11.90
CA PRO A 36 -8.04 6.22 -13.06
C PRO A 36 -9.48 5.75 -12.79
N GLU A 37 -9.66 4.84 -11.82
CA GLU A 37 -10.99 4.35 -11.43
C GLU A 37 -11.61 5.14 -10.29
N GLY A 38 -10.94 6.20 -9.79
CA GLY A 38 -11.41 7.01 -8.69
C GLY A 38 -10.50 6.90 -7.48
N PRO A 39 -10.86 7.55 -6.37
CA PRO A 39 -10.01 7.52 -5.18
C PRO A 39 -9.96 6.15 -4.54
N ALA A 40 -8.82 5.81 -4.00
CA ALA A 40 -8.61 4.54 -3.30
C ALA A 40 -7.91 4.81 -1.97
N GLN A 41 -8.20 3.96 -0.98
CA GLN A 41 -7.49 4.01 0.29
C GLN A 41 -6.34 3.00 0.27
N VAL A 42 -5.17 3.47 0.69
CA VAL A 42 -3.99 2.62 0.73
C VAL A 42 -3.46 2.55 2.15
N ALA A 43 -2.84 1.42 2.47
CA ALA A 43 -2.13 1.23 3.73
C ALA A 43 -0.64 1.33 3.40
N ILE A 44 0.05 2.26 4.04
CA ILE A 44 1.47 2.50 3.82
C ILE A 44 2.21 2.00 5.03
N PHE A 45 3.16 1.11 4.82
CA PHE A 45 3.96 0.50 5.89
C PHE A 45 5.40 0.98 5.77
N TYR A 46 5.97 1.38 6.90
CA TYR A 46 7.33 1.90 6.97
C TYR A 46 8.17 0.96 7.82
N LEU A 47 9.16 0.33 7.19
CA LEU A 47 10.07 -0.62 7.84
C LEU A 47 11.49 -0.09 7.77
N PRO A 48 11.86 0.87 8.64
CA PRO A 48 13.20 1.44 8.59
C PRO A 48 14.28 0.39 8.83
N GLY A 49 15.36 0.50 8.07
CA GLY A 49 16.46 -0.43 8.18
C GLY A 49 16.40 -1.62 7.23
N HIS A 50 15.26 -1.83 6.57
CA HIS A 50 15.15 -2.88 5.57
C HIS A 50 15.63 -2.36 4.22
N ALA A 51 15.98 -3.27 3.31
CA ALA A 51 16.42 -2.88 1.97
C ALA A 51 15.33 -2.07 1.27
N GLN A 52 14.09 -2.49 1.40
CA GLN A 52 12.94 -1.68 0.99
C GLN A 52 12.25 -1.23 2.26
N GLU A 53 12.11 0.08 2.43
CA GLU A 53 11.58 0.63 3.67
C GLU A 53 10.09 0.97 3.58
N LEU A 54 9.57 1.17 2.37
CA LEU A 54 8.18 1.56 2.19
C LEU A 54 7.44 0.52 1.37
N TYR A 55 6.21 0.23 1.80
CA TYR A 55 5.28 -0.63 1.07
C TYR A 55 3.90 0.00 1.08
N ALA A 56 3.14 -0.19 0.01
CA ALA A 56 1.78 0.34 -0.07
C ALA A 56 0.88 -0.72 -0.69
N ILE A 57 -0.12 -1.16 0.07
CA ILE A 57 -1.11 -2.13 -0.40
C ILE A 57 -2.50 -1.61 -0.07
N ASP A 58 -3.54 -2.25 -0.61
CA ASP A 58 -4.92 -1.87 -0.33
C ASP A 58 -5.19 -1.82 1.17
N HIS A 59 -5.91 -0.79 1.59
CA HIS A 59 -6.36 -0.68 2.98
C HIS A 59 -7.62 -1.52 3.22
N HIS A 60 -8.29 -1.92 2.16
CA HIS A 60 -9.53 -2.70 2.26
C HIS A 60 -9.24 -4.18 2.43
N ASP A 61 -9.78 -4.76 3.50
CA ASP A 61 -9.68 -6.20 3.78
C ASP A 61 -10.87 -6.89 3.12
N PRO A 62 -10.65 -7.71 2.10
CA PRO A 62 -11.76 -8.34 1.38
C PRO A 62 -12.49 -9.42 2.18
N PHE A 63 -11.88 -9.94 3.24
CA PHE A 63 -12.53 -10.95 4.09
C PHE A 63 -13.51 -10.32 5.05
N SER A 64 -13.12 -9.22 5.69
CA SER A 64 -13.99 -8.51 6.65
C SER A 64 -14.78 -7.41 5.98
N LYS A 65 -14.39 -7.02 4.76
CA LYS A 65 -14.99 -5.92 4.01
C LYS A 65 -14.90 -4.59 4.73
N ALA A 66 -13.83 -4.42 5.50
CA ALA A 66 -13.55 -3.20 6.22
C ALA A 66 -12.20 -2.63 5.82
N ASN A 67 -12.04 -1.32 5.95
CA ASN A 67 -10.78 -0.64 5.63
C ASN A 67 -9.91 -0.61 6.88
N VAL A 68 -9.16 -1.70 7.10
CA VAL A 68 -8.45 -1.91 8.36
C VAL A 68 -7.01 -2.40 8.20
N ILE A 69 -6.54 -2.60 6.98
CA ILE A 69 -5.23 -3.23 6.77
C ILE A 69 -4.09 -2.44 7.43
N ALA A 70 -4.15 -1.11 7.40
CA ALA A 70 -3.12 -0.28 8.03
C ALA A 70 -3.04 -0.49 9.54
N ARG A 71 -4.08 -1.02 10.16
CA ARG A 71 -4.11 -1.29 11.60
C ARG A 71 -3.65 -2.70 11.94
N GLY A 72 -3.24 -3.47 10.95
CA GLY A 72 -2.77 -4.82 11.19
C GLY A 72 -1.40 -4.84 11.83
N ILE A 73 -1.02 -6.05 12.24
CA ILE A 73 0.27 -6.26 12.89
C ILE A 73 1.29 -6.68 11.85
N VAL A 74 2.37 -5.89 11.74
CA VAL A 74 3.46 -6.18 10.82
C VAL A 74 4.33 -7.28 11.42
N GLY A 75 4.69 -8.23 10.59
CA GLY A 75 5.56 -9.32 11.00
C GLY A 75 6.43 -9.78 9.85
N ASP A 76 7.11 -10.89 10.06
CA ASP A 76 8.00 -11.46 9.07
C ASP A 76 7.76 -12.97 9.03
N LEU A 77 7.47 -13.48 7.85
CA LEU A 77 7.30 -14.91 7.64
C LEU A 77 8.33 -15.37 6.63
N LYS A 78 9.29 -16.15 7.11
CA LYS A 78 10.35 -16.72 6.27
C LYS A 78 11.12 -15.65 5.50
N GLY A 79 11.40 -14.53 6.17
CA GLY A 79 12.15 -13.44 5.56
C GLY A 79 11.34 -12.48 4.73
N GLN A 80 10.03 -12.66 4.65
CA GLN A 80 9.15 -11.77 3.89
C GLN A 80 8.29 -10.94 4.82
N PRO A 81 8.29 -9.61 4.67
CA PRO A 81 7.42 -8.76 5.49
C PRO A 81 5.95 -9.01 5.16
N VAL A 82 5.15 -9.12 6.19
CA VAL A 82 3.72 -9.36 6.06
C VAL A 82 2.96 -8.48 7.04
N VAL A 83 1.65 -8.33 6.81
CA VAL A 83 0.76 -7.74 7.79
C VAL A 83 -0.40 -8.71 8.03
N ALA A 84 -0.75 -8.88 9.32
CA ALA A 84 -1.91 -9.67 9.70
C ALA A 84 -3.08 -8.74 9.89
N SER A 85 -4.18 -8.98 9.18
CA SER A 85 -5.39 -8.19 9.33
C SER A 85 -5.90 -8.27 10.77
N PRO A 86 -6.36 -7.15 11.34
CA PRO A 86 -6.79 -7.17 12.75
C PRO A 86 -8.08 -7.93 12.99
N ILE A 87 -8.88 -8.18 11.97
CA ILE A 87 -10.20 -8.78 12.16
C ILE A 87 -10.14 -10.31 12.08
N TYR A 88 -9.78 -10.87 10.91
CA TYR A 88 -9.75 -12.33 10.74
C TYR A 88 -8.34 -12.89 10.71
N LYS A 89 -7.32 -12.04 10.89
CA LYS A 89 -5.92 -12.45 11.02
C LYS A 89 -5.30 -13.07 9.77
N GLN A 90 -5.89 -12.92 8.59
CA GLN A 90 -5.21 -13.33 7.38
C GLN A 90 -3.97 -12.49 7.17
N HIS A 91 -2.94 -13.12 6.62
CA HIS A 91 -1.66 -12.47 6.37
C HIS A 91 -1.55 -12.06 4.92
N PHE A 92 -1.11 -10.84 4.69
CA PHE A 92 -0.86 -10.32 3.36
C PHE A 92 0.59 -9.91 3.24
N ARG A 93 1.23 -10.36 2.17
CA ARG A 93 2.62 -10.01 1.92
C ARG A 93 2.69 -8.55 1.51
N LEU A 94 3.59 -7.79 2.11
CA LEU A 94 3.67 -6.34 1.84
C LEU A 94 4.21 -6.06 0.43
N GLU A 95 5.04 -6.93 -0.08
CA GLU A 95 5.67 -6.73 -1.38
C GLU A 95 4.65 -6.72 -2.52
N ASP A 96 3.69 -7.60 -2.50
CA ASP A 96 2.76 -7.76 -3.62
C ASP A 96 1.29 -7.88 -3.21
N GLY A 97 0.99 -7.83 -1.91
CA GLY A 97 -0.39 -7.92 -1.44
C GLY A 97 -0.97 -9.33 -1.41
N GLN A 98 -0.16 -10.34 -1.70
CA GLN A 98 -0.68 -11.72 -1.78
C GLN A 98 -1.11 -12.23 -0.42
N CYS A 99 -2.34 -12.75 -0.32
CA CYS A 99 -2.80 -13.42 0.89
C CYS A 99 -2.11 -14.78 1.00
N LEU A 100 -1.57 -15.09 2.18
CA LEU A 100 -0.81 -16.31 2.38
C LEU A 100 -1.70 -17.51 2.66
N GLU A 101 -2.92 -17.28 3.15
CA GLU A 101 -3.87 -18.35 3.47
C GLU A 101 -4.82 -18.66 2.31
N ASP A 102 -4.91 -17.77 1.32
CA ASP A 102 -5.82 -17.95 0.19
C ASP A 102 -5.17 -17.36 -1.04
N GLU A 103 -4.58 -18.20 -1.88
CA GLU A 103 -3.85 -17.72 -3.05
C GLU A 103 -4.73 -17.09 -4.12
N SER A 104 -6.04 -17.24 -4.01
CA SER A 104 -6.96 -16.58 -4.92
C SER A 104 -7.21 -15.11 -4.55
N VAL A 105 -6.73 -14.68 -3.39
CA VAL A 105 -6.94 -13.34 -2.88
C VAL A 105 -5.61 -12.58 -2.88
N GLN A 106 -5.61 -11.44 -3.53
CA GLN A 106 -4.43 -10.58 -3.58
C GLN A 106 -4.86 -9.13 -3.51
N LEU A 107 -4.30 -8.39 -2.58
CA LEU A 107 -4.52 -6.96 -2.50
C LEU A 107 -3.68 -6.26 -3.55
N ARG A 108 -4.18 -5.12 -4.05
CA ARG A 108 -3.40 -4.33 -4.97
C ARG A 108 -2.20 -3.75 -4.23
N ALA A 109 -1.04 -3.76 -4.89
CA ALA A 109 0.17 -3.14 -4.36
C ALA A 109 0.56 -1.99 -5.28
N TRP A 110 1.04 -0.89 -4.70
CA TRP A 110 1.47 0.29 -5.44
C TRP A 110 2.95 0.51 -5.24
N LYS A 111 3.58 1.15 -6.21
CA LYS A 111 4.94 1.63 -6.03
C LYS A 111 4.90 2.85 -5.12
N VAL A 112 5.77 2.85 -4.13
CA VAL A 112 5.83 3.91 -3.12
C VAL A 112 7.29 4.27 -2.88
N SER A 113 7.55 5.55 -2.64
CA SER A 113 8.93 6.02 -2.49
C SER A 113 8.96 7.31 -1.69
N PHE A 114 10.05 7.54 -1.00
CA PHE A 114 10.34 8.83 -0.41
C PHE A 114 10.82 9.80 -1.49
N LYS A 115 10.44 11.06 -1.34
CA LYS A 115 11.00 12.14 -2.13
C LYS A 115 11.21 13.29 -1.15
N GLY A 116 12.41 13.37 -0.60
CA GLY A 116 12.67 14.27 0.53
C GLY A 116 11.86 13.84 1.74
N ASP A 117 11.09 14.75 2.29
CA ASP A 117 10.24 14.44 3.44
C ASP A 117 8.86 13.95 3.03
N GLU A 118 8.61 13.80 1.74
CA GLU A 118 7.29 13.40 1.25
C GLU A 118 7.27 11.94 0.85
N VAL A 119 6.10 11.33 1.00
CA VAL A 119 5.85 9.96 0.56
C VAL A 119 4.98 10.03 -0.70
N TRP A 120 5.47 9.42 -1.78
CA TRP A 120 4.82 9.46 -3.07
C TRP A 120 4.41 8.06 -3.50
N ILE A 121 3.25 7.97 -4.13
CA ILE A 121 2.73 6.71 -4.68
C ILE A 121 2.46 6.92 -6.16
N GLU A 122 2.78 5.90 -6.96
CA GLU A 122 2.42 5.86 -8.36
C GLU A 122 1.08 5.13 -8.49
N ALA A 123 0.09 5.85 -8.96
CA ALA A 123 -1.27 5.28 -9.07
C ALA A 123 -2.00 5.76 -10.33
#